data_0f292cdac8f55ce4443e5165f160c0d7
#
_entry.id   0f292cdac8f55ce4443e5165f160c0d7
#
_cell.length_a   1.000
_cell.length_b   1.000
_cell.length_c   1.000
_cell.angle_alpha   90.00
_cell.angle_beta   90.00
_cell.angle_gamma   90.00
#
_symmetry.space_group_name_H-M   'P 1'
#
loop_
_entity.id
_entity.type
_entity.pdbx_description
1 polymer ?
#
loop_
_entity_poly.entity_id
_entity_poly.type
_entity_poly.pdbx_seq_one_letter_code
_entity_poly.pdbx_strand_id
1 'polypeptide(L)'
;NSSEFDDKTKYPVIDIMSSQKKIKKKGATMRLGSYGCNLIGKSKAYESYGKRKINERHRHRFEVNNKYRSKFEAKGLVVSGTNKELNLVEIVEIKSHPWFVATQFHPELKSRVVNAHPLFKSFVGACIKQKYGHL
;
A
#
# COMPACT_ATOMS: atom_id res chain seq x y z
N ASN A 1 -8.08 5.73 12.84
CA ASN A 1 -9.09 4.67 12.82
C ASN A 1 -9.55 4.35 11.40
N SER A 2 -10.31 3.26 11.28
CA SER A 2 -10.96 2.85 10.04
C SER A 2 -12.48 2.92 10.21
N SER A 3 -13.17 3.53 9.23
CA SER A 3 -14.64 3.51 9.19
C SER A 3 -15.22 2.11 8.87
N GLU A 4 -14.36 1.13 8.56
CA GLU A 4 -14.75 -0.28 8.43
C GLU A 4 -15.15 -0.90 9.78
N PHE A 5 -14.45 -0.51 10.84
CA PHE A 5 -14.66 -1.05 12.19
C PHE A 5 -15.50 -0.12 13.08
N ASP A 6 -15.48 1.19 12.81
CA ASP A 6 -16.23 2.20 13.53
C ASP A 6 -16.70 3.29 12.54
N ASP A 7 -17.93 3.18 12.09
CA ASP A 7 -18.55 4.07 11.11
C ASP A 7 -18.76 5.51 11.63
N LYS A 8 -18.69 5.70 12.97
CA LYS A 8 -18.81 6.98 13.66
C LYS A 8 -17.48 7.58 14.08
N THR A 9 -16.36 6.96 13.67
CA THR A 9 -15.03 7.45 14.07
C THR A 9 -14.81 8.91 13.68
N LYS A 10 -14.28 9.72 14.60
CA LYS A 10 -13.89 11.11 14.34
C LYS A 10 -12.67 11.22 13.41
N TYR A 11 -11.91 10.15 13.27
CA TYR A 11 -10.65 10.12 12.51
C TYR A 11 -10.64 8.96 11.50
N PRO A 12 -11.46 9.03 10.43
CA PRO A 12 -11.52 7.99 9.40
C PRO A 12 -10.29 8.06 8.48
N VAL A 13 -9.18 7.52 8.97
CA VAL A 13 -7.89 7.43 8.24
C VAL A 13 -8.01 6.46 7.08
N ILE A 14 -8.72 5.36 7.31
CA ILE A 14 -9.18 4.42 6.28
C ILE A 14 -10.69 4.63 6.15
N ASP A 15 -11.16 4.86 4.92
CA ASP A 15 -12.57 5.19 4.67
C ASP A 15 -13.02 4.69 3.29
N ILE A 16 -14.31 4.59 3.09
CA ILE A 16 -14.90 4.34 1.76
C ILE A 16 -14.79 5.62 0.92
N MET A 17 -14.38 5.49 -0.34
CA MET A 17 -14.33 6.63 -1.26
C MET A 17 -15.70 7.31 -1.39
N SER A 18 -15.69 8.63 -1.50
CA SER A 18 -16.92 9.44 -1.63
C SER A 18 -17.79 9.02 -2.84
N SER A 19 -17.16 8.60 -3.94
CA SER A 19 -17.84 8.03 -5.11
C SER A 19 -18.58 6.72 -4.80
N GLN A 20 -18.08 5.93 -3.84
CA GLN A 20 -18.67 4.66 -3.43
C GLN A 20 -19.75 4.83 -2.36
N LYS A 21 -19.70 5.89 -1.55
CA LYS A 21 -20.72 6.18 -0.52
C LYS A 21 -22.13 6.36 -1.10
N LYS A 22 -22.24 6.77 -2.38
CA LYS A 22 -23.53 6.96 -3.08
C LYS A 22 -24.12 5.67 -3.64
N ILE A 23 -23.38 4.57 -3.66
CA ILE A 23 -23.81 3.30 -4.26
C ILE A 23 -24.37 2.38 -3.16
N LYS A 24 -25.67 2.11 -3.20
CA LYS A 24 -26.37 1.25 -2.21
C LYS A 24 -25.94 -0.22 -2.26
N LYS A 25 -25.43 -0.72 -3.38
CA LYS A 25 -25.00 -2.13 -3.54
C LYS A 25 -23.52 -2.30 -3.21
N LYS A 26 -23.21 -2.67 -1.99
CA LYS A 26 -21.81 -2.87 -1.49
C LYS A 26 -20.95 -3.83 -2.33
N GLY A 27 -21.53 -4.80 -3.00
CA GLY A 27 -20.80 -5.76 -3.85
C GLY A 27 -20.19 -5.15 -5.12
N ALA A 28 -20.80 -4.11 -5.67
CA ALA A 28 -20.37 -3.46 -6.92
C ALA A 28 -19.25 -2.42 -6.74
N THR A 29 -18.81 -2.14 -5.50
CA THR A 29 -17.87 -1.04 -5.18
C THR A 29 -16.48 -1.51 -4.74
N MET A 30 -16.23 -2.83 -4.76
CA MET A 30 -14.92 -3.38 -4.41
C MET A 30 -13.91 -3.09 -5.53
N ARG A 31 -12.73 -2.59 -5.15
CA ARG A 31 -11.58 -2.65 -6.05
C ARG A 31 -11.13 -4.10 -6.16
N LEU A 32 -11.39 -4.69 -7.30
CA LEU A 32 -11.09 -6.08 -7.61
C LEU A 32 -10.29 -6.18 -8.90
N GLY A 33 -9.20 -6.95 -8.88
CA GLY A 33 -8.35 -7.15 -10.05
C GLY A 33 -7.06 -6.34 -10.03
N SER A 34 -6.46 -6.11 -11.21
CA SER A 34 -5.15 -5.49 -11.36
C SER A 34 -5.26 -3.98 -11.57
N TYR A 35 -4.50 -3.22 -10.77
CA TYR A 35 -4.41 -1.76 -10.87
C TYR A 35 -2.97 -1.29 -10.92
N GLY A 36 -2.75 -0.19 -11.66
CA GLY A 36 -1.44 0.44 -11.77
C GLY A 36 -1.03 1.17 -10.50
N CYS A 37 0.24 1.09 -10.15
CA CYS A 37 0.85 1.86 -9.08
C CYS A 37 2.16 2.49 -9.57
N ASN A 38 2.34 3.78 -9.29
CA ASN A 38 3.54 4.53 -9.60
C ASN A 38 4.39 4.66 -8.32
N LEU A 39 5.64 4.22 -8.40
CA LEU A 39 6.58 4.21 -7.29
C LEU A 39 7.45 5.46 -7.28
N ILE A 40 7.71 5.99 -6.09
CA ILE A 40 8.70 7.06 -5.89
C ILE A 40 10.10 6.45 -5.97
N GLY A 41 10.99 7.08 -6.75
CA GLY A 41 12.39 6.66 -6.83
C GLY A 41 13.10 6.72 -5.47
N LYS A 42 14.03 5.80 -5.23
CA LYS A 42 14.76 5.66 -3.97
C LYS A 42 13.88 5.28 -2.76
N SER A 43 12.68 4.74 -2.99
CA SER A 43 11.88 4.09 -1.96
C SER A 43 12.23 2.61 -1.86
N LYS A 44 11.96 1.99 -0.70
CA LYS A 44 12.17 0.53 -0.53
C LYS A 44 11.36 -0.29 -1.53
N ALA A 45 10.12 0.14 -1.81
CA ALA A 45 9.31 -0.48 -2.85
C ALA A 45 9.97 -0.35 -4.22
N TYR A 46 10.44 0.86 -4.60
CA TYR A 46 11.12 1.06 -5.87
C TYR A 46 12.36 0.16 -6.01
N GLU A 47 13.20 0.08 -4.98
CA GLU A 47 14.38 -0.78 -4.96
C GLU A 47 14.03 -2.26 -5.09
N SER A 48 12.96 -2.69 -4.45
CA SER A 48 12.47 -4.08 -4.53
C SER A 48 12.00 -4.46 -5.94
N TYR A 49 11.27 -3.57 -6.60
CA TYR A 49 10.73 -3.86 -7.94
C TYR A 49 11.68 -3.53 -9.09
N GLY A 50 12.64 -2.63 -8.89
CA GLY A 50 13.57 -2.15 -9.92
C GLY A 50 12.91 -1.32 -11.04
N LYS A 51 11.67 -0.84 -10.84
CA LYS A 51 10.92 -0.09 -11.86
C LYS A 51 9.91 0.88 -11.25
N ARG A 52 9.56 1.95 -11.99
CA ARG A 52 8.69 3.03 -11.51
C ARG A 52 7.19 2.74 -11.60
N LYS A 53 6.79 1.85 -12.49
CA LYS A 53 5.38 1.49 -12.70
C LYS A 53 5.21 -0.01 -12.50
N ILE A 54 4.26 -0.37 -11.67
CA ILE A 54 3.89 -1.75 -11.38
C ILE A 54 2.38 -1.91 -11.51
N ASN A 55 1.94 -3.15 -11.66
CA ASN A 55 0.53 -3.51 -11.60
C ASN A 55 0.35 -4.57 -10.52
N GLU A 56 -0.54 -4.33 -9.57
CA GLU A 56 -0.78 -5.22 -8.45
C GLU A 56 -2.27 -5.53 -8.29
N ARG A 57 -2.57 -6.66 -7.64
CA ARG A 57 -3.95 -7.14 -7.49
C ARG A 57 -4.57 -6.64 -6.19
N HIS A 58 -5.81 -6.18 -6.29
CA HIS A 58 -6.60 -5.62 -5.20
C HIS A 58 -7.87 -6.43 -4.96
N ARG A 59 -8.34 -6.42 -3.70
CA ARG A 59 -9.64 -6.97 -3.29
C ARG A 59 -10.14 -6.28 -2.01
N HIS A 60 -10.40 -4.99 -2.09
CA HIS A 60 -10.83 -4.19 -0.93
C HIS A 60 -11.82 -3.09 -1.32
N ARG A 61 -12.50 -2.52 -0.33
CA ARG A 61 -13.46 -1.41 -0.48
C ARG A 61 -12.98 -0.14 0.18
N PHE A 62 -12.21 -0.27 1.24
CA PHE A 62 -11.72 0.84 2.04
C PHE A 62 -10.36 1.29 1.52
N GLU A 63 -10.15 2.60 1.55
CA GLU A 63 -8.96 3.25 1.01
C GLU A 63 -8.35 4.19 2.04
N VAL A 64 -7.08 4.49 1.89
CA VAL A 64 -6.46 5.57 2.65
C VAL A 64 -7.13 6.89 2.31
N ASN A 65 -7.62 7.59 3.33
CA ASN A 65 -8.24 8.89 3.17
C ASN A 65 -7.18 9.97 2.91
N ASN A 66 -7.16 10.51 1.70
CA ASN A 66 -6.17 11.50 1.26
C ASN A 66 -6.07 12.76 2.15
N LYS A 67 -7.12 13.09 2.94
CA LYS A 67 -7.09 14.19 3.92
C LYS A 67 -6.03 14.01 5.01
N TYR A 68 -5.58 12.78 5.23
CA TYR A 68 -4.55 12.46 6.23
C TYR A 68 -3.15 12.33 5.65
N ARG A 69 -2.99 12.36 4.33
CA ARG A 69 -1.71 12.11 3.65
C ARG A 69 -0.59 13.03 4.16
N SER A 70 -0.81 14.34 4.22
CA SER A 70 0.17 15.30 4.74
C SER A 70 0.52 15.07 6.20
N LYS A 71 -0.46 14.61 7.01
CA LYS A 71 -0.22 14.25 8.41
C LYS A 71 0.66 13.01 8.55
N PHE A 72 0.51 12.03 7.67
CA PHE A 72 1.40 10.86 7.62
C PHE A 72 2.83 11.27 7.30
N GLU A 73 3.00 12.06 6.24
CA GLU A 73 4.31 12.52 5.79
C GLU A 73 5.02 13.34 6.88
N ALA A 74 4.30 14.23 7.57
CA ALA A 74 4.81 15.00 8.71
C ALA A 74 5.25 14.14 9.91
N LYS A 75 4.76 12.88 10.00
CA LYS A 75 5.14 11.90 11.03
C LYS A 75 6.10 10.82 10.53
N GLY A 76 6.67 10.99 9.34
CA GLY A 76 7.67 10.08 8.78
C GLY A 76 7.11 8.85 8.05
N LEU A 77 5.78 8.76 7.89
CA LEU A 77 5.15 7.72 7.06
C LEU A 77 5.02 8.24 5.62
N VAL A 78 5.93 7.84 4.77
CA VAL A 78 6.03 8.32 3.39
C VAL A 78 5.11 7.54 2.47
N VAL A 79 4.34 8.22 1.65
CA VAL A 79 3.57 7.60 0.55
C VAL A 79 4.53 7.31 -0.60
N SER A 80 4.94 6.06 -0.76
CA SER A 80 5.92 5.63 -1.77
C SER A 80 5.32 5.03 -3.04
N GLY A 81 4.04 4.68 -3.02
CA GLY A 81 3.29 4.20 -4.18
C GLY A 81 1.91 4.84 -4.29
N THR A 82 1.52 5.23 -5.51
CA THR A 82 0.22 5.85 -5.78
C THR A 82 -0.40 5.34 -7.08
N ASN A 83 -1.70 5.15 -7.09
CA ASN A 83 -2.47 5.10 -8.31
C ASN A 83 -2.80 6.53 -8.73
N LYS A 84 -2.23 7.00 -9.84
CA LYS A 84 -2.39 8.39 -10.29
C LYS A 84 -3.77 8.66 -10.88
N GLU A 85 -4.37 7.69 -11.55
CA GLU A 85 -5.66 7.83 -12.21
C GLU A 85 -6.80 8.00 -11.20
N LEU A 86 -6.74 7.23 -10.11
CA LEU A 86 -7.73 7.26 -9.03
C LEU A 86 -7.31 8.20 -7.88
N ASN A 87 -6.10 8.74 -7.93
CA ASN A 87 -5.50 9.54 -6.84
C ASN A 87 -5.53 8.82 -5.48
N LEU A 88 -5.09 7.54 -5.46
CA LEU A 88 -5.12 6.70 -4.27
C LEU A 88 -3.72 6.36 -3.78
N VAL A 89 -3.58 6.24 -2.46
CA VAL A 89 -2.38 5.72 -1.80
C VAL A 89 -2.36 4.21 -1.95
N GLU A 90 -1.26 3.67 -2.45
CA GLU A 90 -1.08 2.22 -2.66
C GLU A 90 -0.01 1.62 -1.77
N ILE A 91 1.03 2.39 -1.45
CA ILE A 91 2.14 1.97 -0.60
C ILE A 91 2.55 3.10 0.34
N VAL A 92 2.80 2.75 1.58
CA VAL A 92 3.42 3.63 2.57
C VAL A 92 4.66 2.97 3.19
N GLU A 93 5.65 3.80 3.57
CA GLU A 93 6.92 3.35 4.13
C GLU A 93 7.37 4.22 5.30
N ILE A 94 8.09 3.63 6.25
CA ILE A 94 8.90 4.37 7.24
C ILE A 94 10.36 4.29 6.79
N LYS A 95 10.93 5.43 6.38
CA LYS A 95 12.30 5.47 5.84
C LYS A 95 13.35 5.04 6.84
N SER A 96 13.21 5.48 8.08
CA SER A 96 14.16 5.18 9.17
C SER A 96 14.11 3.74 9.67
N HIS A 97 13.05 2.99 9.34
CA HIS A 97 12.94 1.58 9.73
C HIS A 97 13.70 0.69 8.73
N PRO A 98 14.40 -0.36 9.16
CA PRO A 98 15.11 -1.29 8.26
C PRO A 98 14.22 -1.82 7.14
N TRP A 99 13.00 -2.26 7.47
CA TRP A 99 11.98 -2.64 6.52
C TRP A 99 10.58 -2.40 7.09
N PHE A 100 9.97 -1.28 6.73
CA PHE A 100 8.55 -1.04 6.91
C PHE A 100 7.97 -0.60 5.57
N VAL A 101 7.26 -1.50 4.92
CA VAL A 101 6.52 -1.28 3.68
C VAL A 101 5.14 -1.88 3.86
N ALA A 102 4.10 -1.06 3.76
CA ALA A 102 2.71 -1.50 3.84
C ALA A 102 1.99 -1.18 2.53
N THR A 103 1.19 -2.13 2.05
CA THR A 103 0.53 -2.07 0.74
C THR A 103 -0.98 -2.14 0.88
N GLN A 104 -1.69 -1.44 -0.01
CA GLN A 104 -3.13 -1.55 -0.16
C GLN A 104 -3.51 -2.80 -1.00
N PHE A 105 -2.66 -3.16 -1.94
CA PHE A 105 -2.80 -4.36 -2.75
C PHE A 105 -2.32 -5.62 -2.00
N HIS A 106 -2.56 -6.78 -2.59
CA HIS A 106 -2.29 -8.11 -2.06
C HIS A 106 -1.11 -8.78 -2.79
N PRO A 107 0.14 -8.62 -2.30
CA PRO A 107 1.33 -9.21 -2.93
C PRO A 107 1.25 -10.73 -3.04
N GLU A 108 0.60 -11.40 -2.09
CA GLU A 108 0.44 -12.85 -2.06
C GLU A 108 -0.30 -13.39 -3.29
N LEU A 109 -1.17 -12.60 -3.90
CA LEU A 109 -1.91 -13.03 -5.11
C LEU A 109 -1.02 -13.17 -6.34
N LYS A 110 0.21 -12.64 -6.30
CA LYS A 110 1.19 -12.70 -7.38
C LYS A 110 2.46 -13.45 -7.02
N SER A 111 2.64 -13.82 -5.76
CA SER A 111 3.79 -14.61 -5.31
C SER A 111 3.66 -16.07 -5.73
N ARG A 112 4.78 -16.71 -6.08
CA ARG A 112 4.88 -18.13 -6.42
C ARG A 112 6.08 -18.73 -5.71
N VAL A 113 6.08 -20.05 -5.49
CA VAL A 113 7.18 -20.76 -4.84
C VAL A 113 8.51 -20.53 -5.57
N VAL A 114 8.51 -20.65 -6.89
CA VAL A 114 9.70 -20.48 -7.73
C VAL A 114 10.01 -19.04 -8.11
N ASN A 115 9.09 -18.10 -7.83
CA ASN A 115 9.22 -16.69 -8.15
C ASN A 115 8.51 -15.85 -7.07
N ALA A 116 9.19 -15.70 -5.94
CA ALA A 116 8.67 -14.95 -4.81
C ALA A 116 8.44 -13.47 -5.19
N HIS A 117 7.35 -12.90 -4.67
CA HIS A 117 7.04 -11.50 -4.89
C HIS A 117 8.17 -10.58 -4.43
N PRO A 118 8.54 -9.52 -5.18
CA PRO A 118 9.68 -8.65 -4.87
C PRO A 118 9.68 -8.12 -3.44
N LEU A 119 8.52 -7.69 -2.92
CA LEU A 119 8.41 -7.17 -1.55
C LEU A 119 8.69 -8.25 -0.50
N PHE A 120 8.26 -9.49 -0.70
CA PHE A 120 8.56 -10.59 0.22
C PHE A 120 10.05 -10.94 0.21
N LYS A 121 10.64 -11.01 -0.98
CA LYS A 121 12.08 -11.25 -1.12
C LYS A 121 12.91 -10.18 -0.40
N SER A 122 12.58 -8.91 -0.60
CA SER A 122 13.27 -7.79 0.04
C SER A 122 13.03 -7.74 1.55
N PHE A 123 11.83 -8.09 2.03
CA PHE A 123 11.54 -8.22 3.45
C PHE A 123 12.45 -9.27 4.13
N VAL A 124 12.51 -10.47 3.56
CA VAL A 124 13.38 -11.54 4.08
C VAL A 124 14.84 -11.11 4.04
N GLY A 125 15.31 -10.48 2.96
CA GLY A 125 16.64 -9.91 2.86
C GLY A 125 16.94 -8.88 3.95
N ALA A 126 16.01 -7.99 4.25
CA ALA A 126 16.16 -7.02 5.33
C ALA A 126 16.25 -7.69 6.71
N CYS A 127 15.46 -8.74 6.95
CA CYS A 127 15.53 -9.53 8.19
C CYS A 127 16.89 -10.21 8.35
N ILE A 128 17.41 -10.81 7.29
CA ILE A 128 18.76 -11.47 7.30
C ILE A 128 19.83 -10.42 7.59
N LYS A 129 19.79 -9.29 6.89
CA LYS A 129 20.74 -8.19 7.11
C LYS A 129 20.68 -7.66 8.54
N GLN A 130 19.50 -7.50 9.11
CA GLN A 130 19.32 -7.03 10.48
C GLN A 130 19.90 -8.03 11.50
N LYS A 131 19.76 -9.33 11.23
CA LYS A 131 20.24 -10.38 12.15
C LYS A 131 21.74 -10.63 12.05
N TYR A 132 22.29 -10.62 10.85
CA TYR A 132 23.65 -11.07 10.58
C TYR A 132 24.59 -9.95 10.09
N GLY A 133 24.11 -8.75 9.85
CA GLY A 133 24.91 -7.59 9.43
C GLY A 133 25.30 -7.57 7.94
N HIS A 134 25.05 -8.64 7.19
CA HIS A 134 25.39 -8.78 5.76
C HIS A 134 24.38 -9.68 5.03
N LEU A 135 24.34 -9.60 3.72
CA LEU A 135 23.72 -10.53 2.78
C LEU A 135 24.79 -11.13 1.92
#